data_88e346d630e6ea5f7f35cf9cac91ad7e
#
_entry.id   88e346d630e6ea5f7f35cf9cac91ad7e
#
_cell.length_a   1.000
_cell.length_b   1.000
_cell.length_c   1.000
_cell.angle_alpha   90.00
_cell.angle_beta   90.00
_cell.angle_gamma   90.00
#
_symmetry.space_group_name_H-M   'P 1'
#
loop_
_entity.id
_entity.type
_entity.pdbx_description
1 polymer ?
#
loop_
_entity_poly.entity_id
_entity_poly.type
_entity_poly.pdbx_seq_one_letter_code
_entity_poly.pdbx_strand_id
1 'polypeptide(L)'
;KDMDKALILYNHIWHSDLDEEFIDEIYVDNRYKQIIKHKNFNPRLIEFTTDIKKIQLGKIEAKNYWEYILEKLNNPQDVWLKAFDKDSDEFNRILVMLTVFNGNRIEENKLRNSYNRYIELTGLINNSHTSKEFDSIIKEVVKYFLNRNQTYNEKIEYSLFNPSIADFILNKYKNNLTILKNIYKSLESDKALSKLFYLTNNYYFKDNERIKIEIIEYKNYLIVLEELLKEVKIKKNMV
;
A
#
# COMPACT_ATOMS: atom_id res chain seq x y z
N LYS A 1 15.00 6.20 17.20
CA LYS A 1 13.69 5.99 16.52
C LYS A 1 12.77 7.21 16.64
N ASP A 2 12.48 7.71 17.87
CA ASP A 2 11.68 8.94 18.03
C ASP A 2 12.52 10.19 17.76
N MET A 3 13.80 10.16 18.09
CA MET A 3 14.73 11.24 17.77
C MET A 3 14.87 11.45 16.25
N ASP A 4 14.96 10.38 15.46
CA ASP A 4 15.04 10.46 14.01
C ASP A 4 13.77 11.08 13.43
N LYS A 5 12.59 10.71 13.97
CA LYS A 5 11.31 11.31 13.58
C LYS A 5 11.23 12.79 13.95
N ALA A 6 11.77 13.15 15.13
CA ALA A 6 11.83 14.55 15.57
C ALA A 6 12.71 15.40 14.64
N LEU A 7 13.87 14.85 14.24
CA LEU A 7 14.77 15.52 13.27
C LEU A 7 14.10 15.67 11.89
N ILE A 8 13.37 14.66 11.42
CA ILE A 8 12.62 14.75 10.17
C ILE A 8 11.58 15.87 10.25
N LEU A 9 10.77 15.89 11.31
CA LEU A 9 9.74 16.93 11.51
C LEU A 9 10.39 18.32 11.57
N TYR A 10 11.46 18.48 12.36
CA TYR A 10 12.19 19.73 12.49
C TYR A 10 12.75 20.21 11.14
N ASN A 11 13.40 19.32 10.37
CA ASN A 11 13.95 19.67 9.07
C ASN A 11 12.87 20.12 8.08
N HIS A 12 11.72 19.45 8.06
CA HIS A 12 10.63 19.85 7.19
C HIS A 12 10.04 21.21 7.60
N ILE A 13 9.88 21.49 8.88
CA ILE A 13 9.44 22.81 9.37
C ILE A 13 10.48 23.88 9.01
N TRP A 14 11.77 23.59 9.25
CA TRP A 14 12.85 24.56 9.01
C TRP A 14 12.99 24.95 7.54
N HIS A 15 12.77 24.02 6.63
CA HIS A 15 12.85 24.23 5.19
C HIS A 15 11.50 24.52 4.53
N SER A 16 10.42 24.62 5.30
CA SER A 16 9.11 25.04 4.81
C SER A 16 9.04 26.58 4.82
N ASP A 17 8.21 27.09 3.93
CA ASP A 17 7.86 28.53 3.91
C ASP A 17 6.62 28.80 4.81
N LEU A 18 6.47 28.06 5.91
CA LEU A 18 5.36 28.22 6.84
C LEU A 18 5.52 29.50 7.63
N ASP A 19 4.43 30.27 7.72
CA ASP A 19 4.34 31.41 8.61
C ASP A 19 4.41 30.98 10.08
N GLU A 20 4.88 31.86 10.97
CA GLU A 20 5.09 31.58 12.37
C GLU A 20 3.83 31.07 13.09
N GLU A 21 2.65 31.60 12.73
CA GLU A 21 1.37 31.16 13.27
C GLU A 21 1.07 29.67 13.05
N PHE A 22 1.47 29.09 11.90
CA PHE A 22 1.33 27.67 11.64
C PHE A 22 2.35 26.84 12.42
N ILE A 23 3.56 27.37 12.57
CA ILE A 23 4.62 26.71 13.34
C ILE A 23 4.23 26.63 14.82
N ASP A 24 3.69 27.69 15.38
CA ASP A 24 3.22 27.76 16.77
C ASP A 24 2.15 26.71 17.05
N GLU A 25 1.24 26.46 16.11
CA GLU A 25 0.22 25.41 16.22
C GLU A 25 0.81 24.00 16.35
N ILE A 26 1.99 23.76 15.81
CA ILE A 26 2.68 22.47 15.99
C ILE A 26 3.30 22.35 17.38
N TYR A 27 3.76 23.47 17.96
CA TYR A 27 4.50 23.46 19.23
C TYR A 27 3.60 23.63 20.45
N VAL A 28 2.44 24.29 20.31
CA VAL A 28 1.49 24.47 21.43
C VAL A 28 1.12 23.11 22.04
N ASP A 29 1.03 23.05 23.36
CA ASP A 29 0.67 21.84 24.12
C ASP A 29 1.48 20.56 23.75
N ASN A 30 2.70 20.74 23.23
CA ASN A 30 3.56 19.67 22.77
C ASN A 30 2.93 18.79 21.65
N ARG A 31 2.11 19.36 20.78
CA ARG A 31 1.45 18.66 19.65
C ARG A 31 2.45 17.95 18.75
N TYR A 32 3.67 18.48 18.55
CA TYR A 32 4.75 17.82 17.83
C TYR A 32 5.06 16.41 18.35
N LYS A 33 4.90 16.15 19.65
CA LYS A 33 5.09 14.80 20.22
C LYS A 33 4.02 13.82 19.74
N GLN A 34 2.79 14.29 19.53
CA GLN A 34 1.71 13.47 18.99
C GLN A 34 1.99 13.11 17.52
N ILE A 35 2.50 14.08 16.73
CA ILE A 35 2.95 13.83 15.36
C ILE A 35 4.02 12.75 15.34
N ILE A 36 5.10 12.91 16.12
CA ILE A 36 6.25 11.99 16.17
C ILE A 36 5.82 10.57 16.57
N LYS A 37 4.90 10.45 17.53
CA LYS A 37 4.42 9.16 18.04
C LYS A 37 3.32 8.54 17.19
N HIS A 38 2.80 9.27 16.20
CA HIS A 38 1.70 8.76 15.39
C HIS A 38 2.10 7.51 14.60
N LYS A 39 1.19 6.50 14.54
CA LYS A 39 1.42 5.22 13.86
C LYS A 39 1.71 5.38 12.36
N ASN A 40 1.10 6.37 11.72
CA ASN A 40 1.26 6.66 10.30
C ASN A 40 2.36 7.70 10.01
N PHE A 41 3.15 8.10 11.02
CA PHE A 41 4.27 9.03 10.78
C PHE A 41 5.20 8.52 9.68
N ASN A 42 5.40 9.31 8.66
CA ASN A 42 6.42 9.10 7.64
C ASN A 42 6.87 10.45 7.04
N PRO A 43 8.09 10.54 6.49
CA PRO A 43 8.64 11.80 5.97
C PRO A 43 7.75 12.45 4.90
N ARG A 44 7.20 11.66 3.97
CA ARG A 44 6.34 12.15 2.89
C ARG A 44 5.04 12.79 3.41
N LEU A 45 4.50 12.25 4.50
CA LEU A 45 3.31 12.82 5.13
C LEU A 45 3.65 14.15 5.81
N ILE A 46 4.81 14.23 6.44
CA ILE A 46 5.29 15.49 7.04
C ILE A 46 5.55 16.52 5.94
N GLU A 47 6.27 16.18 4.88
CA GLU A 47 6.45 17.04 3.70
C GLU A 47 5.11 17.54 3.14
N PHE A 48 4.13 16.65 3.04
CA PHE A 48 2.80 17.01 2.53
C PHE A 48 2.09 18.02 3.44
N THR A 49 2.15 17.83 4.75
CA THR A 49 1.45 18.69 5.71
C THR A 49 2.14 20.03 5.96
N THR A 50 3.45 20.13 5.68
CA THR A 50 4.24 21.37 5.79
C THR A 50 4.40 22.11 4.45
N ASP A 51 3.80 21.64 3.36
CA ASP A 51 3.84 22.30 2.06
C ASP A 51 2.85 23.49 2.02
N ILE A 52 3.39 24.71 2.10
CA ILE A 52 2.59 25.96 2.13
C ILE A 52 1.65 26.08 0.94
N LYS A 53 2.04 25.58 -0.25
CA LYS A 53 1.17 25.65 -1.45
C LYS A 53 -0.09 24.81 -1.28
N LYS A 54 0.00 23.66 -0.60
CA LYS A 54 -1.15 22.80 -0.32
C LYS A 54 -2.06 23.41 0.77
N ILE A 55 -1.45 24.02 1.78
CA ILE A 55 -2.17 24.74 2.84
C ILE A 55 -2.98 25.89 2.23
N GLN A 56 -2.34 26.69 1.36
CA GLN A 56 -3.01 27.80 0.67
C GLN A 56 -4.12 27.32 -0.28
N LEU A 57 -3.86 26.28 -1.08
CA LEU A 57 -4.86 25.67 -1.97
C LEU A 57 -6.05 25.10 -1.19
N GLY A 58 -5.79 24.54 -0.03
CA GLY A 58 -6.81 24.02 0.89
C GLY A 58 -7.51 25.11 1.71
N LYS A 59 -7.08 26.36 1.57
CA LYS A 59 -7.58 27.51 2.38
C LYS A 59 -7.55 27.21 3.88
N ILE A 60 -6.48 26.54 4.34
CA ILE A 60 -6.30 26.19 5.75
C ILE A 60 -5.82 27.45 6.50
N GLU A 61 -6.55 27.85 7.51
CA GLU A 61 -6.15 28.93 8.43
C GLU A 61 -5.29 28.34 9.57
N ALA A 62 -4.40 29.13 10.15
CA ALA A 62 -3.51 28.68 11.22
C ALA A 62 -4.27 28.03 12.38
N LYS A 63 -5.39 28.62 12.81
CA LYS A 63 -6.24 28.07 13.89
C LYS A 63 -6.80 26.67 13.63
N ASN A 64 -6.89 26.24 12.35
CA ASN A 64 -7.40 24.93 11.93
C ASN A 64 -6.26 24.00 11.48
N TYR A 65 -5.02 24.46 11.58
CA TYR A 65 -3.88 23.70 11.04
C TYR A 65 -3.59 22.43 11.81
N TRP A 66 -3.81 22.43 13.12
CA TRP A 66 -3.66 21.22 13.92
C TRP A 66 -4.64 20.12 13.51
N GLU A 67 -5.91 20.46 13.32
CA GLU A 67 -6.95 19.55 12.85
C GLU A 67 -6.60 18.98 11.45
N TYR A 68 -6.10 19.84 10.56
CA TYR A 68 -5.62 19.42 9.24
C TYR A 68 -4.47 18.41 9.33
N ILE A 69 -3.46 18.65 10.19
CA ILE A 69 -2.37 17.69 10.40
C ILE A 69 -2.92 16.36 10.91
N LEU A 70 -3.80 16.37 11.91
CA LEU A 70 -4.39 15.16 12.47
C LEU A 70 -5.23 14.41 11.44
N GLU A 71 -6.01 15.10 10.63
CA GLU A 71 -6.77 14.50 9.55
C GLU A 71 -5.86 13.76 8.59
N LYS A 72 -4.78 14.40 8.11
CA LYS A 72 -3.84 13.79 7.18
C LYS A 72 -3.04 12.64 7.81
N LEU A 73 -2.70 12.73 9.08
CA LEU A 73 -2.08 11.63 9.82
C LEU A 73 -3.03 10.43 9.96
N ASN A 74 -4.29 10.67 10.26
CA ASN A 74 -5.29 9.62 10.41
C ASN A 74 -5.73 9.03 9.06
N ASN A 75 -5.86 9.88 8.03
CA ASN A 75 -6.33 9.48 6.69
C ASN A 75 -5.43 10.05 5.58
N PRO A 76 -4.25 9.48 5.33
CA PRO A 76 -3.27 9.99 4.35
C PRO A 76 -3.61 9.66 2.89
N GLN A 77 -4.88 9.58 2.52
CA GLN A 77 -5.33 9.18 1.18
C GLN A 77 -4.74 10.08 0.07
N ASP A 78 -4.79 11.40 0.26
CA ASP A 78 -4.32 12.37 -0.72
C ASP A 78 -2.81 12.28 -0.96
N VAL A 79 -2.06 11.92 0.08
CA VAL A 79 -0.59 11.74 0.01
C VAL A 79 -0.26 10.55 -0.87
N TRP A 80 -0.95 9.42 -0.64
CA TRP A 80 -0.73 8.21 -1.41
C TRP A 80 -1.29 8.32 -2.82
N LEU A 81 -2.40 9.04 -3.02
CA LEU A 81 -2.99 9.25 -4.34
C LEU A 81 -1.98 9.89 -5.31
N LYS A 82 -1.29 10.96 -4.88
CA LYS A 82 -0.28 11.61 -5.70
C LYS A 82 0.88 10.66 -6.00
N ALA A 83 1.44 10.03 -4.98
CA ALA A 83 2.57 9.13 -5.13
C ALA A 83 2.25 7.93 -6.02
N PHE A 84 1.07 7.35 -5.88
CA PHE A 84 0.65 6.15 -6.57
C PHE A 84 0.15 6.40 -8.00
N ASP A 85 -0.62 7.47 -8.22
CA ASP A 85 -1.24 7.71 -9.52
C ASP A 85 -0.39 8.60 -10.44
N LYS A 86 0.32 9.58 -9.87
CA LYS A 86 1.06 10.57 -10.67
C LYS A 86 2.55 10.28 -10.75
N ASP A 87 3.17 9.84 -9.64
CA ASP A 87 4.61 9.69 -9.52
C ASP A 87 5.07 8.24 -9.78
N SER A 88 4.15 7.27 -9.89
CA SER A 88 4.49 5.88 -10.19
C SER A 88 3.85 5.40 -11.49
N ASP A 89 4.57 4.54 -12.21
CA ASP A 89 4.04 3.91 -13.40
C ASP A 89 3.14 2.69 -13.09
N GLU A 90 2.54 2.11 -14.11
CA GLU A 90 1.63 0.98 -13.97
C GLU A 90 2.34 -0.26 -13.37
N PHE A 91 3.59 -0.52 -13.77
CA PHE A 91 4.37 -1.67 -13.29
C PHE A 91 4.71 -1.53 -11.80
N ASN A 92 5.07 -0.32 -11.36
CA ASN A 92 5.30 -0.01 -9.95
C ASN A 92 4.02 -0.27 -9.14
N ARG A 93 2.86 0.18 -9.64
CA ARG A 93 1.56 -0.02 -8.98
C ARG A 93 1.20 -1.49 -8.82
N ILE A 94 1.50 -2.33 -9.81
CA ILE A 94 1.27 -3.79 -9.74
C ILE A 94 2.04 -4.40 -8.57
N LEU A 95 3.31 -4.09 -8.39
CA LEU A 95 4.11 -4.64 -7.28
C LEU A 95 3.56 -4.25 -5.91
N VAL A 96 3.12 -2.99 -5.75
CA VAL A 96 2.48 -2.53 -4.51
C VAL A 96 1.17 -3.29 -4.27
N MET A 97 0.31 -3.42 -5.27
CA MET A 97 -0.95 -4.17 -5.16
C MET A 97 -0.71 -5.64 -4.79
N LEU A 98 0.18 -6.33 -5.49
CA LEU A 98 0.53 -7.72 -5.17
C LEU A 98 0.99 -7.87 -3.71
N THR A 99 1.80 -6.93 -3.20
CA THR A 99 2.25 -6.95 -1.82
C THR A 99 1.09 -6.73 -0.83
N VAL A 100 0.20 -5.76 -1.08
CA VAL A 100 -0.97 -5.48 -0.22
C VAL A 100 -1.91 -6.68 -0.15
N PHE A 101 -2.27 -7.23 -1.31
CA PHE A 101 -3.21 -8.34 -1.38
C PHE A 101 -2.61 -9.69 -0.94
N ASN A 102 -1.29 -9.79 -0.83
CA ASN A 102 -0.61 -10.93 -0.18
C ASN A 102 -0.47 -10.79 1.35
N GLY A 103 -1.20 -9.86 1.97
CA GLY A 103 -1.14 -9.65 3.42
C GLY A 103 -0.02 -8.69 3.86
N ASN A 104 0.27 -7.67 3.07
CA ASN A 104 1.21 -6.57 3.31
C ASN A 104 2.69 -6.96 3.32
N ARG A 105 3.01 -8.20 2.96
CA ARG A 105 4.37 -8.72 2.82
C ARG A 105 4.43 -9.90 1.84
N ILE A 106 5.54 -10.03 1.14
CA ILE A 106 5.73 -11.10 0.15
C ILE A 106 7.23 -11.39 -0.06
N GLU A 107 7.58 -12.69 -0.16
CA GLU A 107 8.94 -13.12 -0.51
C GLU A 107 9.28 -12.74 -1.96
N GLU A 108 10.53 -12.35 -2.23
CA GLU A 108 10.97 -11.85 -3.54
C GLU A 108 10.63 -12.79 -4.70
N ASN A 109 10.95 -14.08 -4.57
CA ASN A 109 10.65 -15.04 -5.63
C ASN A 109 9.14 -15.17 -5.91
N LYS A 110 8.32 -15.11 -4.85
CA LYS A 110 6.86 -15.12 -4.99
C LYS A 110 6.35 -13.85 -5.67
N LEU A 111 6.89 -12.69 -5.27
CA LEU A 111 6.52 -11.40 -5.88
C LEU A 111 6.89 -11.37 -7.38
N ARG A 112 8.09 -11.81 -7.73
CA ARG A 112 8.56 -11.92 -9.12
C ARG A 112 7.65 -12.81 -9.96
N ASN A 113 7.36 -14.02 -9.47
CA ASN A 113 6.50 -14.95 -10.16
C ASN A 113 5.07 -14.42 -10.32
N SER A 114 4.53 -13.78 -9.25
CA SER A 114 3.20 -13.17 -9.31
C SER A 114 3.15 -11.99 -10.26
N TYR A 115 4.19 -11.17 -10.29
CA TYR A 115 4.32 -10.07 -11.25
C TYR A 115 4.29 -10.58 -12.70
N ASN A 116 5.11 -11.58 -13.03
CA ASN A 116 5.15 -12.15 -14.39
C ASN A 116 3.78 -12.71 -14.80
N ARG A 117 3.12 -13.48 -13.92
CA ARG A 117 1.77 -13.99 -14.18
C ARG A 117 0.74 -12.87 -14.37
N TYR A 118 0.84 -11.79 -13.60
CA TYR A 118 -0.07 -10.65 -13.77
C TYR A 118 0.10 -9.99 -15.14
N ILE A 119 1.34 -9.78 -15.56
CA ILE A 119 1.67 -9.20 -16.87
C ILE A 119 1.14 -10.09 -18.02
N GLU A 120 1.33 -11.41 -17.92
CA GLU A 120 0.80 -12.38 -18.88
C GLU A 120 -0.74 -12.36 -18.95
N LEU A 121 -1.40 -12.41 -17.77
CA LEU A 121 -2.87 -12.42 -17.68
C LEU A 121 -3.51 -11.14 -18.23
N THR A 122 -2.84 -10.01 -18.12
CA THR A 122 -3.37 -8.71 -18.55
C THR A 122 -2.94 -8.33 -19.97
N GLY A 123 -1.98 -9.02 -20.55
CA GLY A 123 -1.44 -8.71 -21.87
C GLY A 123 -0.67 -7.38 -21.94
N LEU A 124 -0.21 -6.86 -20.82
CA LEU A 124 0.47 -5.56 -20.74
C LEU A 124 1.74 -5.48 -21.58
N ILE A 125 2.42 -6.62 -21.83
CA ILE A 125 3.61 -6.68 -22.68
C ILE A 125 3.28 -6.30 -24.13
N ASN A 126 2.09 -6.69 -24.61
CA ASN A 126 1.69 -6.45 -26.00
C ASN A 126 1.29 -4.98 -26.26
N ASN A 127 1.00 -4.22 -25.21
CA ASN A 127 0.50 -2.85 -25.30
C ASN A 127 1.57 -1.79 -25.00
N SER A 128 2.67 -2.17 -24.36
CA SER A 128 3.78 -1.26 -24.06
C SER A 128 5.05 -1.72 -24.78
N HIS A 129 5.64 -0.83 -25.59
CA HIS A 129 6.91 -1.09 -26.30
C HIS A 129 8.12 -1.31 -25.35
N THR A 130 7.92 -1.30 -24.04
CA THR A 130 8.95 -1.52 -23.04
C THR A 130 8.40 -2.41 -21.92
N SER A 131 8.66 -3.71 -21.98
CA SER A 131 8.54 -4.56 -20.80
C SER A 131 9.63 -4.13 -19.81
N LYS A 132 9.23 -3.59 -18.66
CA LYS A 132 10.19 -3.32 -17.60
C LYS A 132 10.47 -4.60 -16.82
N GLU A 133 11.74 -4.97 -16.72
CA GLU A 133 12.17 -6.11 -15.93
C GLU A 133 11.90 -5.89 -14.44
N PHE A 134 11.49 -6.94 -13.73
CA PHE A 134 11.22 -6.90 -12.30
C PHE A 134 12.32 -6.21 -11.47
N ASP A 135 13.60 -6.53 -11.78
CA ASP A 135 14.75 -6.01 -11.04
C ASP A 135 14.95 -4.48 -11.17
N SER A 136 14.49 -3.91 -12.27
CA SER A 136 14.48 -2.46 -12.47
C SER A 136 13.35 -1.81 -11.66
N ILE A 137 12.14 -2.37 -11.75
CA ILE A 137 10.94 -1.81 -11.13
C ILE A 137 11.02 -1.88 -9.60
N ILE A 138 11.47 -3.02 -9.05
CA ILE A 138 11.52 -3.22 -7.61
C ILE A 138 12.43 -2.19 -6.91
N LYS A 139 13.51 -1.75 -7.56
CA LYS A 139 14.40 -0.71 -7.03
C LYS A 139 13.72 0.64 -6.90
N GLU A 140 12.79 0.96 -7.80
CA GLU A 140 11.99 2.18 -7.74
C GLU A 140 10.93 2.07 -6.64
N VAL A 141 10.22 0.95 -6.57
CA VAL A 141 9.14 0.72 -5.61
C VAL A 141 9.64 0.72 -4.16
N VAL A 142 10.84 0.17 -3.93
CA VAL A 142 11.49 0.18 -2.60
C VAL A 142 11.78 1.59 -2.09
N LYS A 143 12.00 2.57 -2.97
CA LYS A 143 12.22 3.96 -2.53
C LYS A 143 10.98 4.63 -1.94
N TYR A 144 9.77 4.19 -2.35
CA TYR A 144 8.55 4.93 -2.08
C TYR A 144 7.46 4.15 -1.35
N PHE A 145 7.35 2.84 -1.57
CA PHE A 145 6.21 2.05 -1.11
C PHE A 145 6.59 0.81 -0.30
N LEU A 146 7.74 0.20 -0.59
CA LEU A 146 8.15 -1.06 0.01
C LEU A 146 9.47 -0.92 0.78
N ASN A 147 9.59 -1.71 1.84
CA ASN A 147 10.85 -2.02 2.51
C ASN A 147 11.35 -3.37 2.02
N ARG A 148 12.66 -3.45 1.79
CA ARG A 148 13.36 -4.70 1.50
C ARG A 148 13.98 -5.22 2.79
N ASN A 149 13.56 -6.39 3.25
CA ASN A 149 14.02 -7.02 4.48
C ASN A 149 14.70 -8.34 4.15
N GLN A 150 15.77 -8.65 4.86
CA GLN A 150 16.39 -9.98 4.82
C GLN A 150 15.95 -10.76 6.06
N THR A 151 15.43 -11.95 5.84
CA THR A 151 15.01 -12.84 6.91
C THR A 151 16.19 -13.66 7.46
N TYR A 152 16.02 -14.31 8.61
CA TYR A 152 17.07 -15.17 9.21
C TYR A 152 17.55 -16.30 8.29
N ASN A 153 16.72 -16.72 7.32
CA ASN A 153 17.08 -17.76 6.35
C ASN A 153 17.63 -17.16 5.05
N GLU A 154 18.20 -15.97 5.09
CA GLU A 154 18.77 -15.23 3.96
C GLU A 154 17.77 -14.91 2.83
N LYS A 155 16.49 -15.20 3.02
CA LYS A 155 15.46 -14.87 2.05
C LYS A 155 15.13 -13.38 2.09
N ILE A 156 14.89 -12.82 0.92
CA ILE A 156 14.44 -11.44 0.78
C ILE A 156 12.92 -11.42 0.82
N GLU A 157 12.38 -10.56 1.67
CA GLU A 157 10.95 -10.28 1.79
C GLU A 157 10.70 -8.78 1.63
N TYR A 158 9.69 -8.43 0.85
CA TYR A 158 9.20 -7.07 0.75
C TYR A 158 7.98 -6.87 1.64
N SER A 159 7.94 -5.74 2.32
CA SER A 159 6.80 -5.32 3.15
C SER A 159 6.45 -3.87 2.88
N LEU A 160 5.23 -3.45 3.22
CA LEU A 160 4.85 -2.06 3.04
C LEU A 160 5.71 -1.13 3.89
N PHE A 161 6.14 -0.02 3.29
CA PHE A 161 6.87 1.04 3.98
C PHE A 161 6.03 1.69 5.09
N ASN A 162 4.72 1.84 4.84
CA ASN A 162 3.77 2.38 5.80
C ASN A 162 2.44 1.61 5.74
N PRO A 163 1.83 1.25 6.89
CA PRO A 163 0.57 0.51 6.92
C PRO A 163 -0.58 1.20 6.18
N SER A 164 -0.64 2.53 6.18
CA SER A 164 -1.71 3.29 5.53
C SER A 164 -1.72 3.17 4.00
N ILE A 165 -0.64 2.67 3.39
CA ILE A 165 -0.61 2.30 1.97
C ILE A 165 -1.61 1.17 1.70
N ALA A 166 -1.71 0.19 2.62
CA ALA A 166 -2.69 -0.89 2.49
C ALA A 166 -4.11 -0.36 2.49
N ASP A 167 -4.45 0.52 3.43
CA ASP A 167 -5.78 1.11 3.53
C ASP A 167 -6.12 1.93 2.28
N PHE A 168 -5.15 2.68 1.76
CA PHE A 168 -5.30 3.41 0.51
C PHE A 168 -5.59 2.48 -0.67
N ILE A 169 -4.76 1.45 -0.88
CA ILE A 169 -4.90 0.51 -2.01
C ILE A 169 -6.21 -0.27 -1.91
N LEU A 170 -6.56 -0.77 -0.72
CA LEU A 170 -7.81 -1.49 -0.51
C LEU A 170 -9.03 -0.60 -0.83
N ASN A 171 -9.06 0.64 -0.34
CA ASN A 171 -10.14 1.58 -0.62
C ASN A 171 -10.23 1.92 -2.11
N LYS A 172 -9.10 2.12 -2.78
CA LYS A 172 -9.04 2.46 -4.21
C LYS A 172 -9.58 1.33 -5.10
N TYR A 173 -9.26 0.08 -4.79
CA TYR A 173 -9.54 -1.06 -5.67
C TYR A 173 -10.68 -1.96 -5.20
N LYS A 174 -11.29 -1.71 -4.03
CA LYS A 174 -12.38 -2.54 -3.49
C LYS A 174 -13.56 -2.78 -4.44
N ASN A 175 -13.79 -1.86 -5.38
CA ASN A 175 -14.87 -1.93 -6.36
C ASN A 175 -14.40 -2.34 -7.76
N ASN A 176 -13.11 -2.65 -7.95
CA ASN A 176 -12.57 -3.02 -9.24
C ASN A 176 -12.34 -4.53 -9.33
N LEU A 177 -13.38 -5.28 -9.67
CA LEU A 177 -13.33 -6.74 -9.72
C LEU A 177 -12.34 -7.28 -10.72
N THR A 178 -12.17 -6.63 -11.87
CA THR A 178 -11.23 -7.09 -12.90
C THR A 178 -9.80 -7.08 -12.36
N ILE A 179 -9.39 -5.98 -11.72
CA ILE A 179 -8.08 -5.88 -11.09
C ILE A 179 -7.95 -6.89 -9.96
N LEU A 180 -8.96 -7.01 -9.07
CA LEU A 180 -8.92 -7.96 -7.96
C LEU A 180 -8.77 -9.40 -8.44
N LYS A 181 -9.55 -9.81 -9.44
CA LYS A 181 -9.44 -11.16 -10.05
C LYS A 181 -8.02 -11.42 -10.59
N ASN A 182 -7.46 -10.48 -11.34
CA ASN A 182 -6.12 -10.62 -11.89
C ASN A 182 -5.04 -10.70 -10.80
N ILE A 183 -5.14 -9.87 -9.77
CA ILE A 183 -4.23 -9.88 -8.62
C ILE A 183 -4.29 -11.24 -7.91
N TYR A 184 -5.46 -11.74 -7.53
CA TYR A 184 -5.58 -13.00 -6.80
C TYR A 184 -5.18 -14.20 -7.64
N LYS A 185 -5.51 -14.23 -8.95
CA LYS A 185 -5.03 -15.26 -9.87
C LYS A 185 -3.51 -15.27 -10.01
N SER A 186 -2.87 -14.11 -9.91
CA SER A 186 -1.42 -13.98 -10.02
C SER A 186 -0.68 -14.41 -8.76
N LEU A 187 -1.27 -14.18 -7.58
CA LEU A 187 -0.61 -14.41 -6.28
C LEU A 187 -0.44 -15.88 -5.94
N GLU A 188 -1.46 -16.72 -6.19
CA GLU A 188 -1.43 -18.18 -5.93
C GLU A 188 -0.80 -18.53 -4.56
N SER A 189 -1.21 -17.84 -3.49
CA SER A 189 -0.62 -18.03 -2.17
C SER A 189 -1.66 -18.15 -1.07
N ASP A 190 -1.37 -18.98 -0.05
CA ASP A 190 -2.23 -19.14 1.13
C ASP A 190 -2.44 -17.81 1.87
N LYS A 191 -1.42 -16.94 1.89
CA LYS A 191 -1.53 -15.60 2.49
C LYS A 191 -2.52 -14.71 1.73
N ALA A 192 -2.51 -14.76 0.40
CA ALA A 192 -3.46 -14.02 -0.42
C ALA A 192 -4.88 -14.53 -0.20
N LEU A 193 -5.09 -15.85 -0.16
CA LEU A 193 -6.38 -16.45 0.17
C LEU A 193 -6.88 -16.02 1.54
N SER A 194 -6.03 -16.13 2.57
CA SER A 194 -6.36 -15.69 3.92
C SER A 194 -6.73 -14.21 3.96
N LYS A 195 -6.02 -13.36 3.21
CA LYS A 195 -6.34 -11.93 3.08
C LYS A 195 -7.68 -11.72 2.38
N LEU A 196 -7.98 -12.47 1.32
CA LEU A 196 -9.27 -12.41 0.63
C LEU A 196 -10.43 -12.77 1.56
N PHE A 197 -10.30 -13.87 2.31
CA PHE A 197 -11.31 -14.28 3.31
C PHE A 197 -11.51 -13.20 4.38
N TYR A 198 -10.41 -12.64 4.90
CA TYR A 198 -10.49 -11.54 5.86
C TYR A 198 -11.26 -10.36 5.31
N LEU A 199 -10.95 -9.91 4.10
CA LEU A 199 -11.59 -8.75 3.47
C LEU A 199 -13.07 -9.00 3.17
N THR A 200 -13.45 -10.22 2.75
CA THR A 200 -14.84 -10.58 2.50
C THR A 200 -15.66 -10.69 3.80
N ASN A 201 -15.07 -11.20 4.87
CA ASN A 201 -15.76 -11.37 6.15
C ASN A 201 -15.85 -10.08 6.98
N ASN A 202 -14.92 -9.15 6.82
CA ASN A 202 -14.84 -7.90 7.59
C ASN A 202 -15.40 -6.67 6.82
N TYR A 203 -16.31 -6.90 5.89
CA TYR A 203 -17.16 -5.83 5.33
C TYR A 203 -16.48 -4.80 4.40
N TYR A 204 -15.25 -5.02 3.95
CA TYR A 204 -14.64 -4.12 2.97
C TYR A 204 -15.43 -3.99 1.66
N PHE A 205 -16.26 -5.00 1.37
CA PHE A 205 -17.08 -5.09 0.16
C PHE A 205 -18.58 -4.99 0.46
N LYS A 206 -18.98 -4.45 1.62
CA LYS A 206 -20.34 -4.49 2.15
C LYS A 206 -21.38 -3.72 1.33
N ASP A 207 -20.95 -2.64 0.70
CA ASP A 207 -21.90 -1.66 0.15
C ASP A 207 -22.29 -1.93 -1.32
N ASN A 208 -21.76 -3.01 -1.92
CA ASN A 208 -22.03 -3.33 -3.31
C ASN A 208 -22.46 -4.82 -3.44
N GLU A 209 -23.76 -5.07 -3.56
CA GLU A 209 -24.36 -6.40 -3.68
C GLU A 209 -23.77 -7.22 -4.85
N ARG A 210 -23.51 -6.57 -6.00
CA ARG A 210 -22.93 -7.24 -7.17
C ARG A 210 -21.51 -7.72 -6.89
N ILE A 211 -20.72 -6.92 -6.20
CA ILE A 211 -19.35 -7.29 -5.80
C ILE A 211 -19.36 -8.43 -4.79
N LYS A 212 -20.33 -8.44 -3.86
CA LYS A 212 -20.50 -9.55 -2.92
C LYS A 212 -20.73 -10.87 -3.63
N ILE A 213 -21.66 -10.90 -4.58
CA ILE A 213 -22.01 -12.11 -5.34
C ILE A 213 -20.80 -12.61 -6.12
N GLU A 214 -20.14 -11.75 -6.89
CA GLU A 214 -18.97 -12.14 -7.69
C GLU A 214 -17.77 -12.56 -6.83
N ILE A 215 -17.58 -11.97 -5.64
CA ILE A 215 -16.53 -12.40 -4.70
C ILE A 215 -16.90 -13.73 -4.04
N ILE A 216 -18.16 -13.97 -3.73
CA ILE A 216 -18.63 -15.27 -3.20
C ILE A 216 -18.39 -16.36 -4.24
N GLU A 217 -18.75 -16.14 -5.49
CA GLU A 217 -18.46 -17.09 -6.58
C GLU A 217 -16.97 -17.35 -6.75
N TYR A 218 -16.16 -16.30 -6.71
CA TYR A 218 -14.70 -16.41 -6.77
C TYR A 218 -14.11 -17.11 -5.55
N LYS A 219 -14.66 -16.86 -4.35
CA LYS A 219 -14.32 -17.56 -3.11
C LYS A 219 -14.62 -19.06 -3.23
N ASN A 220 -15.76 -19.43 -3.74
CA ASN A 220 -16.13 -20.83 -3.96
C ASN A 220 -15.19 -21.51 -4.96
N TYR A 221 -14.83 -20.82 -6.04
CA TYR A 221 -13.84 -21.32 -7.00
C TYR A 221 -12.45 -21.54 -6.36
N LEU A 222 -12.00 -20.63 -5.48
CA LEU A 222 -10.73 -20.76 -4.77
C LEU A 222 -10.76 -21.90 -3.75
N ILE A 223 -11.88 -22.14 -3.08
CA ILE A 223 -12.06 -23.30 -2.17
C ILE A 223 -11.90 -24.60 -2.94
N VAL A 224 -12.54 -24.72 -4.10
CA VAL A 224 -12.41 -25.90 -4.97
C VAL A 224 -10.96 -26.10 -5.43
N LEU A 225 -10.26 -25.03 -5.80
CA LEU A 225 -8.83 -25.11 -6.14
C LEU A 225 -7.96 -25.52 -4.96
N GLU A 226 -8.24 -25.04 -3.76
CA GLU A 226 -7.52 -25.41 -2.55
C GLU A 226 -7.71 -26.91 -2.22
N GLU A 227 -8.91 -27.42 -2.36
CA GLU A 227 -9.22 -28.84 -2.17
C GLU A 227 -8.50 -29.72 -3.20
N LEU A 228 -8.54 -29.33 -4.47
CA LEU A 228 -7.79 -30.01 -5.54
C LEU A 228 -6.27 -29.99 -5.29
N LEU A 229 -5.72 -28.90 -4.82
CA LEU A 229 -4.29 -28.80 -4.48
C LEU A 229 -3.91 -29.66 -3.27
N LYS A 230 -4.81 -29.80 -2.28
CA LYS A 230 -4.61 -30.71 -1.13
C LYS A 230 -4.58 -32.18 -1.61
N GLU A 231 -5.49 -32.56 -2.50
CA GLU A 231 -5.51 -33.90 -3.08
C GLU A 231 -4.23 -34.22 -3.88
N VAL A 232 -3.73 -33.27 -4.65
CA VAL A 232 -2.48 -33.41 -5.43
C VAL A 232 -1.26 -33.53 -4.48
N LYS A 233 -1.21 -32.77 -3.38
CA LYS A 233 -0.14 -32.89 -2.37
C LYS A 233 -0.17 -34.23 -1.65
N ILE A 234 -1.35 -34.75 -1.32
CA ILE A 234 -1.48 -36.08 -0.69
C ILE A 234 -0.99 -37.16 -1.65
N LYS A 235 -1.36 -37.12 -2.92
CA LYS A 235 -0.86 -38.10 -3.91
C LYS A 235 0.66 -38.04 -4.14
N LYS A 236 1.29 -36.87 -4.03
CA LYS A 236 2.75 -36.72 -4.14
C LYS A 236 3.52 -37.27 -2.93
N ASN A 237 2.91 -37.31 -1.75
CA ASN A 237 3.53 -37.83 -0.52
C ASN A 237 3.26 -39.33 -0.33
N MET A 238 2.53 -39.99 -1.23
CA MET A 238 2.23 -41.43 -1.22
C MET A 238 3.01 -42.22 -2.29
N VAL A 239 3.91 -41.56 -3.02
CA VAL A 239 4.85 -42.14 -3.98
C VAL A 239 6.27 -41.89 -3.51
#